data_61e55735676a7d4842e796694aec72f0
#
_entry.id   61e55735676a7d4842e796694aec72f0
#
_cell.length_a   1.000
_cell.length_b   1.000
_cell.length_c   1.000
_cell.angle_alpha   90.00
_cell.angle_beta   90.00
_cell.angle_gamma   90.00
#
_symmetry.space_group_name_H-M   'P 1'
#
loop_
_entity.id
_entity.type
_entity.pdbx_description
1 polymer ?
#
loop_
_entity_poly.entity_id
_entity_poly.type
_entity_poly.pdbx_seq_one_letter_code
_entity_poly.pdbx_strand_id
1 'polypeptide(L)'
;MFEFVDPEAGFTSSVIRDPRRFVGRADLIQNCMNALNAREGVIAVYGKRGVGKSSLLRQLQQMANGNYDIAQKAGLLHLVPAKPRRYYTVYYACDSNINNTDELIKRLCNDTDPEDGLLRLVPDAGKELAEFSRSDETSAGLDLKLVKWGVKGADSQKYASVVPNDTIQSFRNFVTSSVDANNRLWSKRDAVLVLLDEFDVIVTKQGMGSLIKSLTSPTVKFGVCGIGQDLGALIKDHKSVGRLIEQGAIHVKPMSPAETRAIFTTAEELFKHKVSFEKGVVDQIVEISEGFPYFAQLIGKASVQYGNEIGTNDIDKKIFNEVLDKIRSGQSFPNLEQQYQLAVGRSDERAMLLVLLAEQKGEATLYNDELGRVVLQRTRSTAQGMGIQYIDQLMPRLVEERYGPALVKGEDRGIYEFADPVFRAYVKLRKLD
;
A
#
# COMPACT_ATOMS: atom_id res chain seq x y z
N MET A 1 -17.23 23.59 26.40
CA MET A 1 -16.54 24.74 25.75
C MET A 1 -15.82 24.19 24.53
N PHE A 2 -16.07 24.70 23.34
CA PHE A 2 -15.40 24.27 22.11
C PHE A 2 -13.88 24.50 22.21
N GLU A 3 -13.10 23.53 21.76
CA GLU A 3 -11.65 23.63 21.62
C GLU A 3 -11.29 23.14 20.21
N PHE A 4 -10.50 23.89 19.47
CA PHE A 4 -10.01 23.48 18.16
C PHE A 4 -9.21 22.19 18.30
N VAL A 5 -9.50 21.20 17.45
CA VAL A 5 -8.82 19.93 17.42
C VAL A 5 -8.20 19.73 16.03
N ASP A 6 -6.91 19.40 15.98
CA ASP A 6 -6.27 19.02 14.72
C ASP A 6 -6.86 17.70 14.20
N PRO A 7 -7.57 17.71 13.06
CA PRO A 7 -8.16 16.49 12.51
C PRO A 7 -7.14 15.38 12.20
N GLU A 8 -5.89 15.76 11.88
CA GLU A 8 -4.81 14.81 11.61
C GLU A 8 -4.35 14.04 12.87
N ALA A 9 -4.65 14.53 14.07
CA ALA A 9 -4.33 13.82 15.29
C ALA A 9 -5.08 12.48 15.40
N GLY A 10 -6.33 12.41 14.94
CA GLY A 10 -7.18 11.19 14.98
C GLY A 10 -7.29 10.49 13.64
N PHE A 11 -7.48 11.26 12.55
CA PHE A 11 -7.69 10.72 11.21
C PHE A 11 -6.54 11.10 10.27
N THR A 12 -6.15 10.19 9.38
CA THR A 12 -5.09 10.46 8.40
C THR A 12 -5.41 9.86 7.04
N SER A 13 -5.11 10.60 5.98
CA SER A 13 -5.12 10.10 4.62
C SER A 13 -3.77 9.48 4.19
N SER A 14 -2.77 9.56 5.07
CA SER A 14 -1.43 9.03 4.82
C SER A 14 -1.27 7.60 5.31
N VAL A 15 -0.18 6.96 4.89
CA VAL A 15 0.19 5.61 5.35
C VAL A 15 0.44 5.61 6.87
N ILE A 16 -0.23 4.71 7.58
CA ILE A 16 -0.14 4.60 9.04
C ILE A 16 1.16 3.88 9.42
N ARG A 17 2.09 4.63 9.98
CA ARG A 17 3.36 4.10 10.55
C ARG A 17 3.21 3.79 12.05
N ASP A 18 2.50 4.63 12.81
CA ASP A 18 2.31 4.48 14.25
C ASP A 18 1.38 3.29 14.58
N PRO A 19 1.86 2.26 15.32
CA PRO A 19 1.04 1.11 15.72
C PRO A 19 -0.22 1.49 16.50
N ARG A 20 -0.19 2.61 17.25
CA ARG A 20 -1.35 3.08 18.01
C ARG A 20 -2.51 3.48 17.12
N ARG A 21 -2.22 3.95 15.90
CA ARG A 21 -3.22 4.36 14.90
C ARG A 21 -3.68 3.21 14.00
N PHE A 22 -2.94 2.11 13.95
CA PHE A 22 -3.31 0.93 13.17
C PHE A 22 -4.36 0.12 13.91
N VAL A 23 -5.49 -0.20 13.26
CA VAL A 23 -6.68 -0.76 13.90
C VAL A 23 -7.05 -2.09 13.28
N GLY A 24 -7.50 -3.05 14.11
CA GLY A 24 -7.97 -4.36 13.69
C GLY A 24 -6.89 -5.22 13.05
N ARG A 25 -7.29 -6.08 12.11
CA ARG A 25 -6.38 -6.88 11.27
C ARG A 25 -5.49 -7.86 12.04
N ALA A 26 -5.97 -8.41 13.16
CA ALA A 26 -5.19 -9.33 13.97
C ALA A 26 -4.70 -10.56 13.17
N ASP A 27 -5.56 -11.11 12.30
CA ASP A 27 -5.23 -12.19 11.38
C ASP A 27 -4.10 -11.82 10.40
N LEU A 28 -4.14 -10.61 9.84
CA LEU A 28 -3.08 -10.14 8.93
C LEU A 28 -1.76 -9.90 9.67
N ILE A 29 -1.81 -9.37 10.89
CA ILE A 29 -0.62 -9.20 11.75
C ILE A 29 0.00 -10.57 12.05
N GLN A 30 -0.81 -11.57 12.37
CA GLN A 30 -0.35 -12.93 12.58
C GLN A 30 0.30 -13.51 11.32
N ASN A 31 -0.32 -13.32 10.15
CA ASN A 31 0.24 -13.75 8.86
C ASN A 31 1.57 -13.04 8.57
N CYS A 32 1.69 -11.75 8.87
CA CYS A 32 2.95 -11.01 8.77
C CYS A 32 4.04 -11.62 9.65
N MET A 33 3.74 -11.95 10.92
CA MET A 33 4.70 -12.60 11.82
C MET A 33 5.15 -13.95 11.29
N ASN A 34 4.21 -14.77 10.78
CA ASN A 34 4.54 -16.08 10.19
C ASN A 34 5.46 -15.91 8.97
N ALA A 35 5.12 -15.00 8.07
CA ALA A 35 5.90 -14.71 6.86
C ALA A 35 7.32 -14.18 7.18
N LEU A 36 7.46 -13.36 8.21
CA LEU A 36 8.76 -12.85 8.67
C LEU A 36 9.64 -13.99 9.25
N ASN A 37 9.06 -14.91 9.99
CA ASN A 37 9.81 -15.99 10.65
C ASN A 37 10.11 -17.19 9.72
N ALA A 38 9.46 -17.28 8.57
CA ALA A 38 9.84 -18.25 7.53
C ALA A 38 11.25 -17.95 7.01
N ARG A 39 12.10 -18.98 6.90
CA ARG A 39 13.49 -18.81 6.41
C ARG A 39 13.54 -18.40 4.96
N GLU A 40 12.71 -19.02 4.14
CA GLU A 40 12.61 -18.80 2.71
C GLU A 40 11.20 -18.27 2.37
N GLY A 41 11.06 -17.72 1.20
CA GLY A 41 9.78 -17.19 0.70
C GLY A 41 9.82 -15.70 0.45
N VAL A 42 8.88 -15.27 -0.36
CA VAL A 42 8.61 -13.87 -0.70
C VAL A 42 7.34 -13.46 0.03
N ILE A 43 7.38 -12.34 0.72
CA ILE A 43 6.18 -11.76 1.34
C ILE A 43 5.41 -11.05 0.24
N ALA A 44 4.13 -11.35 0.06
CA ALA A 44 3.31 -10.73 -0.95
C ALA A 44 2.03 -10.16 -0.31
N VAL A 45 2.00 -8.85 -0.13
CA VAL A 45 0.85 -8.12 0.40
C VAL A 45 0.01 -7.61 -0.77
N TYR A 46 -1.21 -8.08 -0.92
CA TYR A 46 -2.04 -7.72 -2.06
C TYR A 46 -3.51 -7.48 -1.66
N GLY A 47 -4.20 -6.72 -2.49
CA GLY A 47 -5.61 -6.33 -2.28
C GLY A 47 -5.95 -5.06 -3.04
N LYS A 48 -7.20 -4.63 -2.98
CA LYS A 48 -7.68 -3.43 -3.66
C LYS A 48 -7.03 -2.14 -3.15
N ARG A 49 -7.12 -1.06 -3.90
CA ARG A 49 -6.67 0.27 -3.44
C ARG A 49 -7.50 0.70 -2.24
N GLY A 50 -6.89 1.45 -1.32
CA GLY A 50 -7.57 1.99 -0.14
C GLY A 50 -7.84 1.00 1.00
N VAL A 51 -7.49 -0.31 0.87
CA VAL A 51 -7.70 -1.31 1.94
C VAL A 51 -6.65 -1.28 3.05
N GLY A 52 -5.57 -0.49 2.91
CA GLY A 52 -4.55 -0.34 3.94
C GLY A 52 -3.30 -1.22 3.76
N LYS A 53 -2.98 -1.67 2.53
CA LYS A 53 -1.79 -2.49 2.23
C LYS A 53 -0.48 -1.86 2.69
N SER A 54 -0.21 -0.61 2.28
CA SER A 54 1.02 0.12 2.64
C SER A 54 1.14 0.32 4.15
N SER A 55 0.02 0.59 4.83
CA SER A 55 0.00 0.67 6.30
C SER A 55 0.36 -0.66 6.95
N LEU A 56 -0.18 -1.79 6.45
CA LEU A 56 0.20 -3.12 6.92
C LEU A 56 1.68 -3.41 6.65
N LEU A 57 2.18 -3.03 5.47
CA LEU A 57 3.59 -3.20 5.11
C LEU A 57 4.52 -2.42 6.06
N ARG A 58 4.11 -1.24 6.53
CA ARG A 58 4.84 -0.47 7.55
C ARG A 58 4.81 -1.14 8.93
N GLN A 59 3.70 -1.76 9.32
CA GLN A 59 3.66 -2.56 10.57
C GLN A 59 4.56 -3.80 10.46
N LEU A 60 4.57 -4.46 9.29
CA LEU A 60 5.47 -5.58 9.01
C LEU A 60 6.93 -5.14 9.09
N GLN A 61 7.29 -3.96 8.55
CA GLN A 61 8.63 -3.38 8.66
C GLN A 61 9.05 -3.18 10.11
N GLN A 62 8.16 -2.68 10.96
CA GLN A 62 8.47 -2.48 12.39
C GLN A 62 8.70 -3.81 13.09
N MET A 63 7.86 -4.82 12.85
CA MET A 63 8.06 -6.17 13.41
C MET A 63 9.39 -6.79 12.92
N ALA A 64 9.74 -6.61 11.65
CA ALA A 64 11.02 -7.04 11.08
C ALA A 64 12.23 -6.38 11.78
N ASN A 65 12.10 -5.13 12.19
CA ASN A 65 13.09 -4.40 12.99
C ASN A 65 13.12 -4.83 14.47
N GLY A 66 12.15 -5.63 14.91
CA GLY A 66 12.03 -6.15 16.28
C GLY A 66 11.10 -5.34 17.19
N ASN A 67 10.32 -4.40 16.62
CA ASN A 67 9.24 -3.73 17.35
C ASN A 67 7.93 -4.49 17.16
N TYR A 68 7.40 -5.07 18.24
CA TYR A 68 6.18 -5.85 18.26
C TYR A 68 4.99 -5.14 18.95
N ASP A 69 5.01 -3.81 19.05
CA ASP A 69 3.93 -3.02 19.67
C ASP A 69 2.58 -3.30 19.01
N ILE A 70 2.56 -3.49 17.68
CA ILE A 70 1.33 -3.85 16.97
C ILE A 70 0.83 -5.25 17.34
N ALA A 71 1.72 -6.21 17.54
CA ALA A 71 1.35 -7.54 18.00
C ALA A 71 0.83 -7.52 19.44
N GLN A 72 1.41 -6.69 20.30
CA GLN A 72 0.91 -6.45 21.65
C GLN A 72 -0.50 -5.84 21.64
N LYS A 73 -0.71 -4.78 20.85
CA LYS A 73 -2.02 -4.14 20.66
C LYS A 73 -3.09 -5.12 20.16
N ALA A 74 -2.71 -6.01 19.25
CA ALA A 74 -3.59 -7.04 18.71
C ALA A 74 -3.81 -8.25 19.63
N GLY A 75 -3.18 -8.30 20.81
CA GLY A 75 -3.26 -9.43 21.73
C GLY A 75 -2.46 -10.67 21.27
N LEU A 76 -1.54 -10.52 20.32
CA LEU A 76 -0.82 -11.60 19.66
C LEU A 76 0.62 -11.78 20.15
N LEU A 77 1.00 -11.11 21.25
CA LEU A 77 2.39 -11.16 21.73
C LEU A 77 2.83 -12.60 22.08
N HIS A 78 1.89 -13.45 22.52
CA HIS A 78 2.12 -14.86 22.81
C HIS A 78 2.48 -15.71 21.59
N LEU A 79 2.22 -15.22 20.36
CA LEU A 79 2.56 -15.88 19.10
C LEU A 79 3.93 -15.44 18.56
N VAL A 80 4.58 -14.45 19.19
CA VAL A 80 5.93 -14.03 18.80
C VAL A 80 6.92 -15.12 19.23
N PRO A 81 7.73 -15.70 18.33
CA PRO A 81 8.71 -16.71 18.69
C PRO A 81 9.70 -16.21 19.75
N ALA A 82 10.22 -17.10 20.59
CA ALA A 82 11.24 -16.77 21.60
C ALA A 82 12.52 -16.16 20.96
N LYS A 83 12.81 -16.52 19.71
CA LYS A 83 13.90 -15.97 18.90
C LYS A 83 13.35 -15.57 17.53
N PRO A 84 12.66 -14.43 17.43
CA PRO A 84 12.10 -13.99 16.17
C PRO A 84 13.23 -13.55 15.23
N ARG A 85 13.06 -13.79 13.94
CA ARG A 85 14.00 -13.30 12.92
C ARG A 85 13.95 -11.78 12.86
N ARG A 86 15.12 -11.15 12.80
CA ARG A 86 15.31 -9.72 12.74
C ARG A 86 16.02 -9.33 11.45
N TYR A 87 15.57 -8.22 10.85
CA TYR A 87 16.06 -7.79 9.55
C TYR A 87 16.64 -6.37 9.60
N TYR A 88 17.59 -6.11 8.72
CA TYR A 88 17.79 -4.76 8.22
C TYR A 88 16.72 -4.53 7.15
N THR A 89 15.88 -3.52 7.33
CA THR A 89 14.74 -3.29 6.43
C THR A 89 15.06 -2.18 5.43
N VAL A 90 14.70 -2.41 4.19
CA VAL A 90 14.70 -1.42 3.12
C VAL A 90 13.25 -1.28 2.64
N TYR A 91 12.75 -0.06 2.54
CA TYR A 91 11.41 0.19 2.04
C TYR A 91 11.48 1.15 0.86
N TYR A 92 11.00 0.70 -0.26
CA TYR A 92 11.04 1.44 -1.51
C TYR A 92 9.64 1.52 -2.12
N ALA A 93 9.12 2.75 -2.33
CA ALA A 93 7.89 2.99 -3.09
C ALA A 93 8.24 3.03 -4.58
N CYS A 94 7.70 2.09 -5.34
CA CYS A 94 7.91 2.00 -6.78
C CYS A 94 7.20 3.13 -7.51
N ASP A 95 7.71 3.50 -8.69
CA ASP A 95 7.09 4.48 -9.56
C ASP A 95 7.01 3.99 -11.02
N SER A 96 6.25 4.71 -11.85
CA SER A 96 6.01 4.36 -13.26
C SER A 96 7.23 4.49 -14.17
N ASN A 97 8.35 5.05 -13.70
CA ASN A 97 9.58 5.16 -14.47
C ASN A 97 10.45 3.91 -14.37
N ILE A 98 10.08 2.95 -13.51
CA ILE A 98 10.74 1.65 -13.44
C ILE A 98 10.24 0.79 -14.61
N ASN A 99 11.08 0.67 -15.65
CA ASN A 99 10.71 0.00 -16.89
C ASN A 99 11.35 -1.40 -17.06
N ASN A 100 12.31 -1.75 -16.21
CA ASN A 100 13.02 -3.02 -16.26
C ASN A 100 13.68 -3.34 -14.90
N THR A 101 14.22 -4.56 -14.81
CA THR A 101 14.87 -5.09 -13.61
C THR A 101 16.14 -4.31 -13.23
N ASP A 102 16.92 -3.89 -14.20
CA ASP A 102 18.17 -3.14 -13.96
C ASP A 102 17.88 -1.76 -13.38
N GLU A 103 16.82 -1.11 -13.85
CA GLU A 103 16.39 0.18 -13.31
C GLU A 103 15.95 0.05 -11.85
N LEU A 104 15.19 -0.99 -11.51
CA LEU A 104 14.80 -1.25 -10.12
C LEU A 104 16.03 -1.44 -9.22
N ILE A 105 16.99 -2.27 -9.64
CA ILE A 105 18.22 -2.51 -8.86
C ILE A 105 19.05 -1.22 -8.72
N LYS A 106 19.21 -0.45 -9.81
CA LYS A 106 19.93 0.83 -9.76
C LYS A 106 19.30 1.79 -8.77
N ARG A 107 17.96 1.89 -8.75
CA ARG A 107 17.26 2.78 -7.81
C ARG A 107 17.40 2.32 -6.39
N LEU A 108 17.25 1.02 -6.11
CA LEU A 108 17.48 0.47 -4.78
C LEU A 108 18.91 0.73 -4.30
N CYS A 109 19.92 0.53 -5.16
CA CYS A 109 21.32 0.77 -4.83
C CYS A 109 21.68 2.25 -4.70
N ASN A 110 20.90 3.17 -5.26
CA ASN A 110 21.14 4.62 -5.15
C ASN A 110 20.20 5.30 -4.14
N ASP A 111 19.37 4.54 -3.45
CA ASP A 111 18.44 5.10 -2.48
C ASP A 111 19.17 5.53 -1.21
N THR A 112 19.25 6.86 -1.02
CA THR A 112 19.92 7.53 0.11
C THR A 112 18.97 7.90 1.23
N ASP A 113 17.71 7.44 1.19
CA ASP A 113 16.77 7.74 2.27
C ASP A 113 17.35 7.29 3.62
N PRO A 114 17.42 8.18 4.63
CA PRO A 114 18.08 7.90 5.91
C PRO A 114 17.32 6.89 6.78
N GLU A 115 16.02 6.69 6.55
CA GLU A 115 15.19 5.75 7.31
C GLU A 115 14.97 4.43 6.56
N ASP A 116 14.77 4.50 5.26
CA ASP A 116 14.26 3.40 4.44
C ASP A 116 15.22 2.93 3.35
N GLY A 117 16.20 3.73 2.94
CA GLY A 117 17.09 3.47 1.81
C GLY A 117 18.11 2.36 2.06
N LEU A 118 18.53 1.69 0.98
CA LEU A 118 19.52 0.63 1.05
C LEU A 118 20.92 1.16 1.42
N LEU A 119 21.29 2.36 0.96
CA LEU A 119 22.61 2.94 1.21
C LEU A 119 22.86 3.25 2.69
N ARG A 120 21.82 3.44 3.51
CA ARG A 120 21.99 3.61 4.97
C ARG A 120 22.58 2.38 5.66
N LEU A 121 22.54 1.22 5.01
CA LEU A 121 23.15 0.00 5.53
C LEU A 121 24.66 -0.04 5.29
N VAL A 122 25.20 0.86 4.51
CA VAL A 122 26.65 1.02 4.34
C VAL A 122 27.19 1.74 5.57
N PRO A 123 28.16 1.15 6.30
CA PRO A 123 28.73 1.81 7.48
C PRO A 123 29.33 3.17 7.15
N ASP A 124 29.02 4.17 7.97
CA ASP A 124 29.39 5.58 7.75
C ASP A 124 30.88 5.85 8.02
N ALA A 125 31.59 4.89 8.56
CA ALA A 125 32.96 5.03 8.98
C ALA A 125 33.93 4.74 7.83
N GLY A 126 34.45 5.74 7.18
CA GLY A 126 35.43 5.62 6.10
C GLY A 126 36.71 4.82 6.46
N LYS A 127 37.08 4.71 7.75
CA LYS A 127 38.15 3.81 8.23
C LYS A 127 37.71 2.34 8.23
N GLU A 128 36.50 2.05 8.64
CA GLU A 128 35.95 0.69 8.76
C GLU A 128 35.64 0.09 7.38
N LEU A 129 35.21 0.91 6.41
CA LEU A 129 35.08 0.52 5.01
C LEU A 129 36.44 0.21 4.38
N ALA A 130 37.49 0.93 4.72
CA ALA A 130 38.84 0.70 4.24
C ALA A 130 39.46 -0.57 4.85
N GLU A 131 39.16 -0.88 6.10
CA GLU A 131 39.57 -2.14 6.76
C GLU A 131 38.77 -3.33 6.24
N PHE A 132 37.47 -3.13 6.00
CA PHE A 132 36.60 -4.14 5.39
C PHE A 132 37.05 -4.49 3.97
N SER A 133 37.37 -3.51 3.13
CA SER A 133 37.89 -3.75 1.78
C SER A 133 39.30 -4.36 1.76
N ARG A 134 40.10 -4.20 2.83
CA ARG A 134 41.41 -4.86 2.97
C ARG A 134 41.32 -6.29 3.47
N SER A 135 40.30 -6.65 4.28
CA SER A 135 40.13 -8.01 4.78
C SER A 135 39.56 -8.97 3.75
N ASP A 136 39.03 -8.47 2.65
CA ASP A 136 38.32 -9.25 1.63
C ASP A 136 39.00 -9.15 0.24
N GLU A 137 40.33 -9.30 0.20
CA GLU A 137 41.09 -9.42 -1.08
C GLU A 137 40.64 -10.58 -1.96
N THR A 138 39.73 -11.46 -1.47
CA THR A 138 39.19 -12.61 -2.21
C THR A 138 37.80 -12.36 -2.80
N SER A 139 37.07 -11.31 -2.44
CA SER A 139 35.79 -10.99 -3.06
C SER A 139 35.92 -9.86 -4.08
N ALA A 140 36.56 -10.19 -5.20
CA ALA A 140 36.58 -9.37 -6.41
C ALA A 140 35.13 -9.11 -6.89
N GLY A 141 34.60 -7.92 -6.70
CA GLY A 141 33.34 -7.58 -7.31
C GLY A 141 32.40 -6.61 -6.61
N LEU A 142 32.81 -5.97 -5.52
CA LEU A 142 32.07 -4.81 -5.03
C LEU A 142 32.31 -3.64 -5.98
N ASP A 143 31.26 -3.16 -6.65
CA ASP A 143 31.34 -1.92 -7.40
C ASP A 143 31.44 -0.74 -6.42
N LEU A 144 32.69 -0.43 -6.06
CA LEU A 144 33.06 0.68 -5.17
C LEU A 144 32.57 2.05 -5.65
N LYS A 145 32.01 2.14 -6.87
CA LYS A 145 31.31 3.35 -7.32
C LYS A 145 30.02 3.59 -6.54
N LEU A 146 29.33 2.55 -6.11
CA LEU A 146 28.15 2.67 -5.23
C LEU A 146 28.55 3.18 -3.85
N VAL A 147 29.70 2.75 -3.33
CA VAL A 147 30.26 3.20 -2.04
C VAL A 147 30.84 4.61 -2.12
N LYS A 148 31.37 5.06 -3.28
CA LYS A 148 31.92 6.41 -3.47
C LYS A 148 30.91 7.55 -3.32
N TRP A 149 29.63 7.32 -3.53
CA TRP A 149 28.63 8.38 -3.42
C TRP A 149 28.28 8.74 -1.98
N GLY A 150 28.46 7.82 -1.03
CA GLY A 150 28.17 8.05 0.40
C GLY A 150 29.31 8.64 1.20
N VAL A 151 30.57 8.52 0.74
CA VAL A 151 31.77 8.95 1.48
C VAL A 151 32.36 10.21 0.86
N LYS A 152 31.90 11.37 1.28
CA LYS A 152 32.60 12.65 1.02
C LYS A 152 33.89 12.69 1.82
N GLY A 153 35.02 12.38 1.17
CA GLY A 153 36.33 12.67 1.76
C GLY A 153 37.46 11.66 1.63
N ALA A 154 37.30 10.56 0.91
CA ALA A 154 38.39 9.61 0.69
C ALA A 154 38.99 9.74 -0.72
N ASP A 155 40.35 9.75 -0.79
CA ASP A 155 41.16 9.90 -1.98
C ASP A 155 40.66 9.05 -3.17
N SER A 156 40.29 9.76 -4.24
CA SER A 156 39.55 9.19 -5.39
C SER A 156 40.42 8.44 -6.42
N GLN A 157 41.70 8.23 -6.17
CA GLN A 157 42.64 7.76 -7.19
C GLN A 157 42.98 6.26 -7.20
N LYS A 158 42.51 5.47 -6.25
CA LYS A 158 42.94 4.06 -6.14
C LYS A 158 41.92 3.00 -6.58
N TYR A 159 40.75 3.35 -7.04
CA TYR A 159 39.73 2.35 -7.38
C TYR A 159 39.36 2.41 -8.86
N ALA A 160 40.16 1.71 -9.68
CA ALA A 160 39.78 1.41 -11.03
C ALA A 160 38.52 0.50 -11.03
N SER A 161 37.50 0.92 -11.73
CA SER A 161 36.21 0.26 -11.83
C SER A 161 36.35 -1.11 -12.51
N VAL A 162 36.22 -2.18 -11.75
CA VAL A 162 35.71 -3.43 -12.31
C VAL A 162 34.18 -3.30 -12.25
N VAL A 163 33.58 -2.99 -13.38
CA VAL A 163 32.10 -3.03 -13.52
C VAL A 163 31.76 -4.51 -13.68
N PRO A 164 31.09 -5.15 -12.71
CA PRO A 164 30.63 -6.51 -12.91
C PRO A 164 29.60 -6.52 -14.04
N ASN A 165 29.71 -7.42 -14.98
CA ASN A 165 28.73 -7.61 -16.06
C ASN A 165 27.38 -8.14 -15.57
N ASP A 166 27.27 -8.50 -14.27
CA ASP A 166 26.07 -9.08 -13.67
C ASP A 166 25.55 -8.20 -12.52
N THR A 167 24.50 -7.43 -12.79
CA THR A 167 23.81 -6.57 -11.83
C THR A 167 23.26 -7.36 -10.61
N ILE A 168 22.84 -8.62 -10.84
CA ILE A 168 22.29 -9.48 -9.79
C ILE A 168 23.39 -9.89 -8.82
N GLN A 169 24.55 -10.30 -9.34
CA GLN A 169 25.69 -10.70 -8.51
C GLN A 169 26.22 -9.51 -7.69
N SER A 170 26.29 -8.34 -8.32
CA SER A 170 26.71 -7.09 -7.67
C SER A 170 25.80 -6.73 -6.50
N PHE A 171 24.47 -6.82 -6.71
CA PHE A 171 23.50 -6.56 -5.65
C PHE A 171 23.63 -7.55 -4.50
N ARG A 172 23.79 -8.86 -4.79
CA ARG A 172 24.00 -9.89 -3.76
C ARG A 172 25.25 -9.61 -2.93
N ASN A 173 26.36 -9.34 -3.59
CA ASN A 173 27.63 -9.06 -2.91
C ASN A 173 27.50 -7.80 -2.04
N PHE A 174 26.90 -6.74 -2.57
CA PHE A 174 26.65 -5.50 -1.84
C PHE A 174 25.82 -5.76 -0.57
N VAL A 175 24.67 -6.43 -0.69
CA VAL A 175 23.79 -6.70 0.45
C VAL A 175 24.46 -7.62 1.48
N THR A 176 25.12 -8.70 1.04
CA THR A 176 25.82 -9.63 1.95
C THR A 176 26.92 -8.91 2.71
N SER A 177 27.74 -8.14 2.02
CA SER A 177 28.81 -7.36 2.65
C SER A 177 28.30 -6.32 3.63
N SER A 178 27.18 -5.65 3.30
CA SER A 178 26.54 -4.69 4.20
C SER A 178 25.99 -5.36 5.46
N VAL A 179 25.38 -6.55 5.35
CA VAL A 179 24.89 -7.32 6.49
C VAL A 179 26.06 -7.75 7.37
N ASP A 180 27.12 -8.28 6.79
CA ASP A 180 28.28 -8.76 7.54
C ASP A 180 29.00 -7.62 8.27
N ALA A 181 29.17 -6.48 7.62
CA ALA A 181 29.73 -5.27 8.23
C ALA A 181 28.88 -4.77 9.41
N ASN A 182 27.58 -4.62 9.20
CA ASN A 182 26.68 -4.17 10.28
C ASN A 182 26.59 -5.17 11.44
N ASN A 183 26.64 -6.48 11.16
CA ASN A 183 26.62 -7.51 12.21
C ASN A 183 27.90 -7.55 13.04
N ARG A 184 29.02 -7.04 12.51
CA ARG A 184 30.28 -6.87 13.28
C ARG A 184 30.25 -5.61 14.15
N LEU A 185 29.63 -4.54 13.66
CA LEU A 185 29.63 -3.23 14.30
C LEU A 185 28.49 -3.03 15.30
N TRP A 186 27.32 -3.65 15.02
CA TRP A 186 26.08 -3.39 15.74
C TRP A 186 25.38 -4.67 16.20
N SER A 187 24.08 -4.61 16.45
CA SER A 187 23.28 -5.77 16.83
C SER A 187 23.09 -6.72 15.65
N LYS A 188 23.37 -8.00 15.86
CA LYS A 188 23.19 -9.06 14.84
C LYS A 188 21.76 -9.09 14.31
N ARG A 189 21.63 -9.10 12.99
CA ARG A 189 20.40 -9.31 12.24
C ARG A 189 20.57 -10.55 11.35
N ASP A 190 19.45 -11.21 11.05
CA ASP A 190 19.49 -12.47 10.29
C ASP A 190 19.64 -12.24 8.78
N ALA A 191 19.06 -11.14 8.26
CA ALA A 191 18.99 -10.87 6.82
C ALA A 191 18.63 -9.40 6.53
N VAL A 192 18.65 -9.03 5.26
CA VAL A 192 17.99 -7.81 4.74
C VAL A 192 16.59 -8.18 4.26
N LEU A 193 15.60 -7.35 4.57
CA LEU A 193 14.25 -7.39 4.03
C LEU A 193 14.05 -6.17 3.13
N VAL A 194 13.87 -6.40 1.84
CA VAL A 194 13.55 -5.36 0.85
C VAL A 194 12.06 -5.35 0.61
N LEU A 195 11.40 -4.28 0.98
CA LEU A 195 9.95 -4.06 0.82
C LEU A 195 9.70 -3.14 -0.38
N LEU A 196 9.06 -3.66 -1.41
CA LEU A 196 8.67 -2.94 -2.61
C LEU A 196 7.18 -2.61 -2.50
N ASP A 197 6.86 -1.36 -2.20
CA ASP A 197 5.47 -0.87 -2.17
C ASP A 197 5.06 -0.26 -3.52
N GLU A 198 3.75 -0.14 -3.74
CA GLU A 198 3.19 0.37 -5.01
C GLU A 198 3.70 -0.38 -6.25
N PHE A 199 3.94 -1.68 -6.13
CA PHE A 199 4.45 -2.50 -7.22
C PHE A 199 3.52 -2.51 -8.44
N ASP A 200 2.24 -2.17 -8.25
CA ASP A 200 1.24 -2.04 -9.30
C ASP A 200 1.52 -0.89 -10.28
N VAL A 201 2.25 0.14 -9.89
CA VAL A 201 2.58 1.28 -10.79
C VAL A 201 3.69 0.96 -11.79
N ILE A 202 4.44 -0.12 -11.61
CA ILE A 202 5.47 -0.56 -12.55
C ILE A 202 4.80 -0.99 -13.86
N VAL A 203 5.14 -0.32 -14.95
CA VAL A 203 4.53 -0.56 -16.27
C VAL A 203 4.92 -1.93 -16.82
N THR A 204 6.21 -2.28 -16.81
CA THR A 204 6.74 -3.53 -17.36
C THR A 204 7.23 -4.43 -16.23
N LYS A 205 6.49 -5.52 -15.96
CA LYS A 205 6.83 -6.50 -14.90
C LYS A 205 7.61 -7.71 -15.43
N GLN A 206 7.95 -7.71 -16.71
CA GLN A 206 8.75 -8.80 -17.31
C GLN A 206 10.11 -8.89 -16.65
N GLY A 207 10.52 -10.10 -16.25
CA GLY A 207 11.79 -10.37 -15.58
C GLY A 207 11.77 -10.12 -14.07
N MET A 208 10.77 -9.41 -13.52
CA MET A 208 10.72 -9.07 -12.09
C MET A 208 10.58 -10.31 -11.20
N GLY A 209 9.76 -11.29 -11.62
CA GLY A 209 9.64 -12.56 -10.89
C GLY A 209 10.96 -13.34 -10.87
N SER A 210 11.65 -13.42 -12.01
CA SER A 210 12.97 -14.04 -12.13
C SER A 210 14.02 -13.33 -11.27
N LEU A 211 14.01 -11.99 -11.26
CA LEU A 211 14.89 -11.17 -10.43
C LEU A 211 14.66 -11.44 -8.94
N ILE A 212 13.43 -11.29 -8.45
CA ILE A 212 13.09 -11.49 -7.05
C ILE A 212 13.48 -12.90 -6.60
N LYS A 213 13.19 -13.92 -7.42
CA LYS A 213 13.61 -15.30 -7.13
C LYS A 213 15.12 -15.43 -7.03
N SER A 214 15.86 -14.88 -7.99
CA SER A 214 17.33 -15.02 -8.05
C SER A 214 18.02 -14.30 -6.89
N LEU A 215 17.44 -13.19 -6.41
CA LEU A 215 17.98 -12.42 -5.30
C LEU A 215 17.54 -12.94 -3.92
N THR A 216 16.41 -13.65 -3.84
CA THR A 216 15.95 -14.25 -2.57
C THR A 216 16.93 -15.34 -2.11
N SER A 217 17.37 -15.22 -0.86
CA SER A 217 18.35 -16.11 -0.24
C SER A 217 18.13 -16.15 1.29
N PRO A 218 18.84 -16.98 2.05
CA PRO A 218 18.77 -16.93 3.51
C PRO A 218 19.13 -15.58 4.12
N THR A 219 19.88 -14.73 3.41
CA THR A 219 20.34 -13.41 3.84
C THR A 219 19.59 -12.25 3.16
N VAL A 220 18.75 -12.53 2.16
CA VAL A 220 17.96 -11.52 1.45
C VAL A 220 16.52 -11.99 1.29
N LYS A 221 15.58 -11.26 1.82
CA LYS A 221 14.14 -11.52 1.68
C LYS A 221 13.46 -10.35 0.99
N PHE A 222 12.51 -10.65 0.12
CA PHE A 222 11.69 -9.64 -0.55
C PHE A 222 10.27 -9.64 0.00
N GLY A 223 9.70 -8.44 0.12
CA GLY A 223 8.27 -8.21 0.27
C GLY A 223 7.77 -7.33 -0.87
N VAL A 224 6.71 -7.75 -1.54
CA VAL A 224 6.08 -7.03 -2.64
C VAL A 224 4.66 -6.64 -2.23
N CYS A 225 4.30 -5.37 -2.44
CA CYS A 225 2.98 -4.85 -2.15
C CYS A 225 2.34 -4.30 -3.43
N GLY A 226 1.16 -4.84 -3.81
CA GLY A 226 0.47 -4.45 -5.03
C GLY A 226 -0.98 -4.93 -5.08
N ILE A 227 -1.55 -5.03 -6.29
CA ILE A 227 -2.87 -5.61 -6.51
C ILE A 227 -2.75 -7.11 -6.89
N GLY A 228 -3.87 -7.84 -6.83
CA GLY A 228 -3.85 -9.30 -7.08
C GLY A 228 -3.35 -9.70 -8.47
N GLN A 229 -3.60 -8.87 -9.49
CA GLN A 229 -3.12 -9.09 -10.86
C GLN A 229 -1.58 -9.04 -10.96
N ASP A 230 -0.92 -8.25 -10.13
CA ASP A 230 0.55 -8.14 -10.11
C ASP A 230 1.21 -9.41 -9.62
N LEU A 231 0.61 -10.06 -8.63
CA LEU A 231 1.06 -11.39 -8.19
C LEU A 231 0.96 -12.41 -9.31
N GLY A 232 -0.16 -12.40 -10.05
CA GLY A 232 -0.33 -13.22 -11.23
C GLY A 232 0.75 -12.98 -12.29
N ALA A 233 1.13 -11.72 -12.52
CA ALA A 233 2.20 -11.35 -13.45
C ALA A 233 3.57 -11.90 -13.00
N LEU A 234 3.93 -11.77 -11.70
CA LEU A 234 5.17 -12.32 -11.16
C LEU A 234 5.23 -13.86 -11.29
N ILE A 235 4.11 -14.55 -11.02
CA ILE A 235 4.02 -16.00 -11.13
C ILE A 235 4.13 -16.45 -12.60
N LYS A 236 3.51 -15.72 -13.53
CA LYS A 236 3.61 -15.99 -14.98
C LYS A 236 5.04 -15.81 -15.48
N ASP A 237 5.76 -14.81 -15.00
CA ASP A 237 7.15 -14.55 -15.37
C ASP A 237 8.08 -15.69 -14.91
N HIS A 238 7.86 -16.23 -13.72
CA HIS A 238 8.64 -17.35 -13.21
C HIS A 238 7.82 -18.27 -12.29
N LYS A 239 7.39 -19.43 -12.80
CA LYS A 239 6.51 -20.37 -12.06
C LYS A 239 7.00 -20.75 -10.65
N SER A 240 8.32 -20.82 -10.43
CA SER A 240 8.86 -21.13 -9.10
C SER A 240 8.65 -20.00 -8.09
N VAL A 241 8.40 -18.77 -8.53
CA VAL A 241 8.07 -17.65 -7.62
C VAL A 241 6.75 -17.90 -6.92
N GLY A 242 5.79 -18.57 -7.58
CA GLY A 242 4.53 -18.95 -6.98
C GLY A 242 4.71 -19.74 -5.67
N ARG A 243 5.64 -20.69 -5.65
CA ARG A 243 5.93 -21.47 -4.42
C ARG A 243 6.53 -20.62 -3.30
N LEU A 244 7.34 -19.61 -3.64
CA LEU A 244 7.91 -18.69 -2.66
C LEU A 244 6.84 -17.74 -2.11
N ILE A 245 5.89 -17.32 -2.95
CA ILE A 245 4.78 -16.44 -2.58
C ILE A 245 3.76 -17.19 -1.72
N GLU A 246 3.45 -18.44 -2.01
CA GLU A 246 2.48 -19.25 -1.23
C GLU A 246 2.77 -19.24 0.28
N GLN A 247 4.05 -19.18 0.66
CA GLN A 247 4.45 -19.15 2.07
C GLN A 247 4.32 -17.80 2.74
N GLY A 248 4.13 -16.72 1.96
CA GLY A 248 4.09 -15.35 2.44
C GLY A 248 3.00 -14.50 1.82
N ALA A 249 1.99 -15.11 1.19
CA ALA A 249 0.86 -14.40 0.59
C ALA A 249 -0.08 -13.86 1.67
N ILE A 250 -0.33 -12.56 1.66
CA ILE A 250 -1.18 -11.86 2.61
C ILE A 250 -2.22 -11.06 1.84
N HIS A 251 -3.43 -11.59 1.76
CA HIS A 251 -4.55 -10.94 1.10
C HIS A 251 -5.21 -9.95 2.05
N VAL A 252 -5.12 -8.66 1.73
CA VAL A 252 -5.76 -7.58 2.49
C VAL A 252 -7.15 -7.32 1.92
N LYS A 253 -8.16 -7.85 2.61
CA LYS A 253 -9.58 -7.66 2.28
C LYS A 253 -10.11 -6.35 2.87
N PRO A 254 -11.29 -5.86 2.46
CA PRO A 254 -11.99 -4.79 3.17
C PRO A 254 -12.16 -5.11 4.65
N MET A 255 -12.17 -4.09 5.50
CA MET A 255 -12.37 -4.22 6.93
C MET A 255 -13.80 -4.67 7.26
N SER A 256 -13.94 -5.48 8.29
CA SER A 256 -15.25 -5.76 8.87
C SER A 256 -15.89 -4.49 9.44
N PRO A 257 -17.23 -4.46 9.60
CA PRO A 257 -17.90 -3.34 10.25
C PRO A 257 -17.35 -3.03 11.66
N ALA A 258 -16.97 -4.05 12.42
CA ALA A 258 -16.37 -3.89 13.76
C ALA A 258 -15.00 -3.21 13.69
N GLU A 259 -14.14 -3.62 12.76
CA GLU A 259 -12.83 -3.00 12.56
C GLU A 259 -12.95 -1.55 12.07
N THR A 260 -13.92 -1.27 11.19
CA THR A 260 -14.16 0.10 10.72
C THR A 260 -14.65 1.00 11.85
N ARG A 261 -15.54 0.52 12.73
CA ARG A 261 -15.95 1.26 13.95
C ARG A 261 -14.76 1.55 14.86
N ALA A 262 -13.85 0.60 15.01
CA ALA A 262 -12.68 0.78 15.85
C ALA A 262 -11.74 1.90 15.37
N ILE A 263 -11.81 2.32 14.10
CA ILE A 263 -11.11 3.52 13.59
C ILE A 263 -11.58 4.75 14.38
N PHE A 264 -12.90 4.90 14.56
CA PHE A 264 -13.50 6.05 15.26
C PHE A 264 -13.21 6.00 16.76
N THR A 265 -13.35 4.84 17.40
CA THR A 265 -12.97 4.68 18.81
C THR A 265 -11.50 5.05 19.05
N THR A 266 -10.60 4.57 18.19
CA THR A 266 -9.18 4.92 18.27
C THR A 266 -8.95 6.42 18.03
N ALA A 267 -9.68 7.03 17.08
CA ALA A 267 -9.57 8.46 16.82
C ALA A 267 -10.03 9.29 18.03
N GLU A 268 -11.13 8.93 18.67
CA GLU A 268 -11.63 9.58 19.90
C GLU A 268 -10.61 9.48 21.05
N GLU A 269 -9.96 8.33 21.23
CA GLU A 269 -8.86 8.16 22.21
C GLU A 269 -7.68 9.07 21.87
N LEU A 270 -7.28 9.15 20.59
CA LEU A 270 -6.19 10.02 20.14
C LEU A 270 -6.51 11.51 20.30
N PHE A 271 -7.78 11.88 20.14
CA PHE A 271 -8.27 13.23 20.47
C PHE A 271 -8.41 13.45 22.00
N LYS A 272 -8.04 12.47 22.84
CA LYS A 272 -8.22 12.51 24.30
C LYS A 272 -9.68 12.77 24.69
N HIS A 273 -10.59 12.17 23.93
CA HIS A 273 -12.06 12.30 24.08
C HIS A 273 -12.59 13.74 23.98
N LYS A 274 -11.82 14.65 23.31
CA LYS A 274 -12.28 15.99 23.01
C LYS A 274 -13.28 16.03 21.85
N VAL A 275 -13.25 15.07 20.97
CA VAL A 275 -14.20 14.89 19.87
C VAL A 275 -15.01 13.63 20.14
N SER A 276 -16.30 13.71 19.91
CA SER A 276 -17.19 12.55 20.00
C SER A 276 -18.02 12.39 18.71
N PHE A 277 -18.26 11.13 18.36
CA PHE A 277 -19.13 10.78 17.24
C PHE A 277 -20.38 10.07 17.75
N GLU A 278 -21.56 10.54 17.40
CA GLU A 278 -22.81 9.82 17.67
C GLU A 278 -22.75 8.43 17.03
N LYS A 279 -23.18 7.40 17.77
CA LYS A 279 -23.16 6.00 17.30
C LYS A 279 -23.81 5.84 15.91
N GLY A 280 -24.94 6.50 15.68
CA GLY A 280 -25.66 6.46 14.40
C GLY A 280 -24.83 7.04 13.24
N VAL A 281 -24.00 8.05 13.51
CA VAL A 281 -23.07 8.63 12.52
C VAL A 281 -21.97 7.60 12.19
N VAL A 282 -21.36 6.98 13.20
CA VAL A 282 -20.34 5.96 12.97
C VAL A 282 -20.91 4.79 12.17
N ASP A 283 -22.10 4.32 12.50
CA ASP A 283 -22.76 3.23 11.78
C ASP A 283 -23.01 3.59 10.29
N GLN A 284 -23.41 4.82 10.01
CA GLN A 284 -23.60 5.32 8.66
C GLN A 284 -22.26 5.42 7.90
N ILE A 285 -21.19 5.88 8.54
CA ILE A 285 -19.85 5.93 7.91
C ILE A 285 -19.33 4.52 7.61
N VAL A 286 -19.56 3.56 8.51
CA VAL A 286 -19.21 2.15 8.30
C VAL A 286 -19.89 1.60 7.04
N GLU A 287 -21.18 1.91 6.85
CA GLU A 287 -21.93 1.49 5.67
C GLU A 287 -21.39 2.15 4.39
N ILE A 288 -21.18 3.47 4.42
CA ILE A 288 -20.70 4.25 3.27
C ILE A 288 -19.29 3.82 2.85
N SER A 289 -18.40 3.56 3.81
CA SER A 289 -17.00 3.22 3.54
C SER A 289 -16.80 1.81 2.99
N GLU A 290 -17.81 0.93 3.08
CA GLU A 290 -17.76 -0.45 2.58
C GLU A 290 -16.50 -1.23 3.02
N GLY A 291 -15.96 -0.91 4.21
CA GLY A 291 -14.76 -1.54 4.75
C GLY A 291 -13.44 -0.99 4.17
N PHE A 292 -13.45 0.10 3.41
CA PHE A 292 -12.25 0.78 2.95
C PHE A 292 -11.79 1.82 3.99
N PRO A 293 -10.73 1.53 4.78
CA PRO A 293 -10.32 2.40 5.88
C PRO A 293 -9.91 3.80 5.41
N TYR A 294 -9.34 3.92 4.20
CA TYR A 294 -8.99 5.21 3.63
C TYR A 294 -10.21 6.14 3.52
N PHE A 295 -11.36 5.61 3.07
CA PHE A 295 -12.57 6.42 2.91
C PHE A 295 -13.20 6.75 4.27
N ALA A 296 -13.21 5.82 5.23
CA ALA A 296 -13.63 6.09 6.59
C ALA A 296 -12.79 7.20 7.25
N GLN A 297 -11.47 7.16 7.05
CA GLN A 297 -10.54 8.20 7.52
C GLN A 297 -10.83 9.57 6.87
N LEU A 298 -11.10 9.62 5.56
CA LEU A 298 -11.44 10.87 4.85
C LEU A 298 -12.73 11.49 5.39
N ILE A 299 -13.77 10.67 5.57
CA ILE A 299 -15.08 11.16 6.08
C ILE A 299 -14.93 11.62 7.54
N GLY A 300 -14.23 10.83 8.39
CA GLY A 300 -13.97 11.20 9.78
C GLY A 300 -13.22 12.53 9.89
N LYS A 301 -12.16 12.70 9.08
CA LYS A 301 -11.40 13.94 8.99
C LYS A 301 -12.28 15.13 8.57
N ALA A 302 -13.08 14.98 7.50
CA ALA A 302 -13.98 16.02 7.03
C ALA A 302 -15.02 16.41 8.09
N SER A 303 -15.50 15.43 8.87
CA SER A 303 -16.44 15.68 9.98
C SER A 303 -15.83 16.54 11.08
N VAL A 304 -14.59 16.24 11.51
CA VAL A 304 -13.87 17.04 12.51
C VAL A 304 -13.53 18.43 11.98
N GLN A 305 -13.13 18.55 10.71
CA GLN A 305 -12.90 19.85 10.07
C GLN A 305 -14.13 20.70 10.09
N TYR A 306 -15.28 20.15 9.69
CA TYR A 306 -16.54 20.88 9.72
C TYR A 306 -16.99 21.23 11.15
N GLY A 307 -16.81 20.33 12.13
CA GLY A 307 -17.03 20.63 13.54
C GLY A 307 -16.22 21.83 14.03
N ASN A 308 -14.94 21.92 13.65
CA ASN A 308 -14.09 23.07 13.93
C ASN A 308 -14.63 24.38 13.28
N GLU A 309 -15.16 24.31 12.03
CA GLU A 309 -15.72 25.47 11.33
C GLU A 309 -16.94 26.06 12.07
N ILE A 310 -17.79 25.19 12.63
CA ILE A 310 -19.03 25.60 13.31
C ILE A 310 -18.91 25.70 14.83
N GLY A 311 -17.72 25.42 15.38
CA GLY A 311 -17.42 25.56 16.81
C GLY A 311 -18.00 24.46 17.69
N THR A 312 -18.01 23.19 17.23
CA THR A 312 -18.42 22.03 18.01
C THR A 312 -17.46 20.86 17.85
N ASN A 313 -17.38 20.06 18.89
CA ASN A 313 -16.60 18.82 18.92
C ASN A 313 -17.49 17.56 18.95
N ASP A 314 -18.80 17.74 19.03
CA ASP A 314 -19.76 16.64 19.07
C ASP A 314 -20.36 16.49 17.66
N ILE A 315 -20.01 15.40 16.99
CA ILE A 315 -20.46 15.11 15.61
C ILE A 315 -21.73 14.27 15.70
N ASP A 316 -22.87 14.97 15.75
CA ASP A 316 -24.20 14.38 15.73
C ASP A 316 -24.71 14.14 14.28
N LYS A 317 -25.87 13.53 14.16
CA LYS A 317 -26.48 13.21 12.86
C LYS A 317 -26.78 14.47 12.03
N LYS A 318 -27.12 15.59 12.66
CA LYS A 318 -27.43 16.85 11.95
C LYS A 318 -26.16 17.38 11.30
N ILE A 319 -25.09 17.49 12.06
CA ILE A 319 -23.77 17.95 11.60
C ILE A 319 -23.25 17.02 10.51
N PHE A 320 -23.38 15.73 10.70
CA PHE A 320 -22.94 14.75 9.72
C PHE A 320 -23.69 14.85 8.39
N ASN A 321 -24.99 15.11 8.41
CA ASN A 321 -25.76 15.36 7.19
C ASN A 321 -25.22 16.57 6.40
N GLU A 322 -24.83 17.64 7.08
CA GLU A 322 -24.22 18.81 6.43
C GLU A 322 -22.85 18.47 5.81
N VAL A 323 -22.06 17.61 6.49
CA VAL A 323 -20.81 17.07 5.91
C VAL A 323 -21.11 16.24 4.66
N LEU A 324 -22.14 15.39 4.70
CA LEU A 324 -22.54 14.58 3.54
C LEU A 324 -22.99 15.49 2.37
N ASP A 325 -23.70 16.57 2.65
CA ASP A 325 -24.15 17.49 1.62
C ASP A 325 -22.97 18.25 0.98
N LYS A 326 -21.94 18.62 1.75
CA LYS A 326 -20.68 19.14 1.20
C LYS A 326 -19.96 18.10 0.33
N ILE A 327 -19.95 16.82 0.72
CA ILE A 327 -19.37 15.74 -0.09
C ILE A 327 -20.19 15.56 -1.38
N ARG A 328 -21.50 15.52 -1.29
CA ARG A 328 -22.43 15.36 -2.42
C ARG A 328 -22.31 16.49 -3.43
N SER A 329 -22.10 17.70 -2.96
CA SER A 329 -21.91 18.89 -3.82
C SER A 329 -20.49 19.00 -4.41
N GLY A 330 -19.58 18.06 -4.10
CA GLY A 330 -18.22 18.05 -4.62
C GLY A 330 -17.24 18.99 -3.91
N GLN A 331 -17.63 19.54 -2.74
CA GLN A 331 -16.82 20.54 -2.03
C GLN A 331 -15.73 19.92 -1.12
N SER A 332 -15.82 18.62 -0.81
CA SER A 332 -14.99 18.03 0.25
C SER A 332 -13.77 17.22 -0.25
N PHE A 333 -13.85 16.56 -1.40
CA PHE A 333 -12.80 15.66 -1.90
C PHE A 333 -12.40 16.02 -3.33
N PRO A 334 -11.54 17.03 -3.53
CA PRO A 334 -11.23 17.57 -4.87
C PRO A 334 -10.76 16.54 -5.89
N ASN A 335 -9.92 15.57 -5.49
CA ASN A 335 -9.42 14.56 -6.42
C ASN A 335 -10.53 13.59 -6.87
N LEU A 336 -11.39 13.15 -5.94
CA LEU A 336 -12.53 12.28 -6.27
C LEU A 336 -13.57 13.03 -7.10
N GLU A 337 -13.79 14.31 -6.80
CA GLU A 337 -14.68 15.16 -7.59
C GLU A 337 -14.13 15.40 -8.99
N GLN A 338 -12.83 15.68 -9.13
CA GLN A 338 -12.21 15.82 -10.45
C GLN A 338 -12.36 14.54 -11.27
N GLN A 339 -12.14 13.38 -10.68
CA GLN A 339 -12.34 12.08 -11.35
C GLN A 339 -13.80 11.89 -11.75
N TYR A 340 -14.75 12.26 -10.88
CA TYR A 340 -16.17 12.20 -11.18
C TYR A 340 -16.53 13.11 -12.36
N GLN A 341 -16.07 14.36 -12.36
CA GLN A 341 -16.31 15.31 -13.44
C GLN A 341 -15.71 14.85 -14.78
N LEU A 342 -14.52 14.23 -14.76
CA LEU A 342 -13.94 13.63 -15.96
C LEU A 342 -14.78 12.45 -16.47
N ALA A 343 -15.27 11.60 -15.59
CA ALA A 343 -16.08 10.44 -15.94
C ALA A 343 -17.45 10.85 -16.52
N VAL A 344 -18.11 11.79 -15.88
CA VAL A 344 -19.47 12.24 -16.23
C VAL A 344 -19.45 13.27 -17.37
N GLY A 345 -18.54 14.24 -17.31
CA GLY A 345 -18.50 15.38 -18.22
C GLY A 345 -19.83 16.18 -18.13
N ARG A 346 -20.48 16.36 -19.28
CA ARG A 346 -21.79 17.02 -19.39
C ARG A 346 -22.91 16.04 -19.73
N SER A 347 -22.77 14.75 -19.40
CA SER A 347 -23.72 13.71 -19.80
C SER A 347 -24.45 13.16 -18.60
N ASP A 348 -25.73 13.49 -18.48
CA ASP A 348 -26.61 12.94 -17.44
C ASP A 348 -26.70 11.41 -17.54
N GLU A 349 -26.72 10.84 -18.77
CA GLU A 349 -26.71 9.40 -18.97
C GLU A 349 -25.44 8.72 -18.38
N ARG A 350 -24.27 9.38 -18.48
CA ARG A 350 -23.04 8.85 -17.87
C ARG A 350 -23.10 8.96 -16.34
N ALA A 351 -23.66 10.05 -15.80
CA ALA A 351 -23.85 10.18 -14.36
C ALA A 351 -24.77 9.10 -13.83
N MET A 352 -25.94 8.91 -14.46
CA MET A 352 -26.90 7.85 -14.11
C MET A 352 -26.28 6.46 -14.24
N LEU A 353 -25.55 6.19 -15.33
CA LEU A 353 -24.86 4.93 -15.53
C LEU A 353 -23.83 4.68 -14.44
N LEU A 354 -23.01 5.67 -14.10
CA LEU A 354 -21.96 5.54 -13.11
C LEU A 354 -22.54 5.21 -11.73
N VAL A 355 -23.63 5.86 -11.33
CA VAL A 355 -24.37 5.57 -10.08
C VAL A 355 -24.93 4.14 -10.12
N LEU A 356 -25.61 3.75 -11.22
CA LEU A 356 -26.14 2.40 -11.39
C LEU A 356 -25.05 1.33 -11.22
N LEU A 357 -23.88 1.56 -11.83
CA LEU A 357 -22.75 0.65 -11.73
C LEU A 357 -22.18 0.59 -10.29
N ALA A 358 -22.14 1.73 -9.60
CA ALA A 358 -21.64 1.80 -8.23
C ALA A 358 -22.54 1.06 -7.22
N GLU A 359 -23.84 1.01 -7.49
CA GLU A 359 -24.84 0.33 -6.65
C GLU A 359 -24.86 -1.19 -6.85
N GLN A 360 -24.34 -1.70 -7.97
CA GLN A 360 -24.34 -3.15 -8.22
C GLN A 360 -23.45 -3.90 -7.24
N LYS A 361 -23.99 -5.02 -6.75
CA LYS A 361 -23.21 -6.04 -6.04
C LYS A 361 -22.65 -6.99 -7.08
N GLY A 362 -21.34 -7.11 -7.15
CA GLY A 362 -20.67 -8.09 -8.03
C GLY A 362 -20.71 -9.52 -7.46
N GLU A 363 -20.19 -10.47 -8.23
CA GLU A 363 -19.94 -11.84 -7.76
C GLU A 363 -18.49 -11.99 -7.31
N ALA A 364 -18.27 -12.66 -6.16
CA ALA A 364 -16.93 -12.98 -5.68
C ALA A 364 -16.21 -13.94 -6.63
N THR A 365 -14.92 -13.71 -6.83
CA THR A 365 -14.02 -14.70 -7.41
C THR A 365 -12.95 -15.07 -6.39
N LEU A 366 -12.18 -16.14 -6.64
CA LEU A 366 -11.10 -16.60 -5.76
C LEU A 366 -10.08 -15.51 -5.41
N TYR A 367 -9.94 -14.48 -6.26
CA TYR A 367 -8.93 -13.42 -6.13
C TYR A 367 -9.52 -12.01 -6.01
N ASN A 368 -10.82 -11.85 -6.15
CA ASN A 368 -11.49 -10.56 -6.12
C ASN A 368 -12.70 -10.59 -5.20
N ASP A 369 -12.79 -9.59 -4.33
CA ASP A 369 -13.98 -9.33 -3.54
C ASP A 369 -15.14 -8.90 -4.46
N GLU A 370 -16.38 -9.22 -4.07
CA GLU A 370 -17.60 -8.91 -4.84
C GLU A 370 -17.80 -7.41 -5.13
N LEU A 371 -17.14 -6.57 -4.34
CA LEU A 371 -17.31 -5.11 -4.38
C LEU A 371 -16.70 -4.50 -5.64
N GLY A 372 -17.54 -3.84 -6.41
CA GLY A 372 -17.12 -3.06 -7.58
C GLY A 372 -17.05 -3.82 -8.90
N ARG A 373 -17.34 -5.12 -8.92
CA ARG A 373 -17.41 -5.91 -10.16
C ARG A 373 -18.76 -5.69 -10.83
N VAL A 374 -18.73 -5.30 -12.09
CA VAL A 374 -19.90 -4.99 -12.89
C VAL A 374 -20.03 -5.99 -14.04
N VAL A 375 -21.15 -6.65 -14.15
CA VAL A 375 -21.46 -7.55 -15.26
C VAL A 375 -22.34 -6.82 -16.28
N LEU A 376 -21.80 -6.48 -17.45
CA LEU A 376 -22.47 -5.70 -18.48
C LEU A 376 -23.85 -6.25 -18.86
N GLN A 377 -23.98 -7.58 -18.98
CA GLN A 377 -25.25 -8.21 -19.36
C GLN A 377 -26.37 -7.94 -18.35
N ARG A 378 -26.07 -7.95 -17.05
CA ARG A 378 -27.06 -7.63 -15.99
C ARG A 378 -27.39 -6.15 -15.95
N THR A 379 -26.41 -5.31 -16.26
CA THR A 379 -26.57 -3.86 -16.26
C THR A 379 -27.48 -3.35 -17.38
N ARG A 380 -27.48 -4.02 -18.56
CA ARG A 380 -28.24 -3.59 -19.73
C ARG A 380 -29.73 -3.44 -19.48
N SER A 381 -30.37 -4.45 -18.89
CA SER A 381 -31.81 -4.41 -18.66
C SER A 381 -32.21 -3.28 -17.71
N THR A 382 -31.44 -3.09 -16.65
CA THR A 382 -31.67 -2.02 -15.67
C THR A 382 -31.42 -0.64 -16.28
N ALA A 383 -30.32 -0.48 -17.03
CA ALA A 383 -29.98 0.76 -17.71
C ALA A 383 -31.05 1.17 -18.73
N GLN A 384 -31.57 0.23 -19.52
CA GLN A 384 -32.64 0.47 -20.46
C GLN A 384 -33.93 0.91 -19.75
N GLY A 385 -34.26 0.31 -18.60
CA GLY A 385 -35.37 0.72 -17.76
C GLY A 385 -35.22 2.14 -17.18
N MET A 386 -33.99 2.63 -17.04
CA MET A 386 -33.67 4.01 -16.61
C MET A 386 -33.54 5.00 -17.78
N GLY A 387 -33.79 4.56 -19.02
CA GLY A 387 -33.68 5.41 -20.21
C GLY A 387 -32.28 5.54 -20.82
N ILE A 388 -31.30 4.78 -20.32
CA ILE A 388 -29.93 4.80 -20.85
C ILE A 388 -29.88 3.87 -22.09
N GLN A 389 -29.83 4.46 -23.28
CA GLN A 389 -29.96 3.71 -24.53
C GLN A 389 -28.62 3.16 -25.07
N TYR A 390 -27.52 3.84 -24.83
CA TYR A 390 -26.21 3.57 -25.48
C TYR A 390 -25.16 2.98 -24.55
N ILE A 391 -25.56 2.06 -23.68
CA ILE A 391 -24.65 1.49 -22.65
C ILE A 391 -23.36 0.90 -23.28
N ASP A 392 -23.47 0.24 -24.44
CA ASP A 392 -22.31 -0.36 -25.13
C ASP A 392 -21.31 0.67 -25.67
N GLN A 393 -21.75 1.92 -25.85
CA GLN A 393 -20.87 3.02 -26.21
C GLN A 393 -20.33 3.78 -24.98
N LEU A 394 -21.11 3.83 -23.91
CA LEU A 394 -20.77 4.54 -22.68
C LEU A 394 -19.75 3.76 -21.84
N MET A 395 -19.91 2.45 -21.71
CA MET A 395 -19.02 1.58 -20.91
C MET A 395 -17.55 1.67 -21.35
N PRO A 396 -17.20 1.53 -22.65
CA PRO A 396 -15.81 1.67 -23.08
C PRO A 396 -15.21 3.04 -22.77
N ARG A 397 -16.01 4.12 -22.80
CA ARG A 397 -15.54 5.47 -22.45
C ARG A 397 -15.11 5.56 -21.00
N LEU A 398 -15.80 4.92 -20.07
CA LEU A 398 -15.46 4.92 -18.65
C LEU A 398 -14.13 4.20 -18.34
N VAL A 399 -13.56 3.48 -19.32
CA VAL A 399 -12.24 2.81 -19.22
C VAL A 399 -11.10 3.70 -19.77
N GLU A 400 -11.43 4.67 -20.63
CA GLU A 400 -10.42 5.51 -21.27
C GLU A 400 -9.84 6.58 -20.33
N GLU A 401 -8.54 6.82 -20.39
CA GLU A 401 -7.84 7.79 -19.54
C GLU A 401 -8.43 9.22 -19.60
N ARG A 402 -8.87 9.64 -20.78
CA ARG A 402 -9.49 10.98 -20.97
C ARG A 402 -10.77 11.17 -20.16
N TYR A 403 -11.40 10.10 -19.70
CA TYR A 403 -12.58 10.13 -18.83
C TYR A 403 -12.21 9.80 -17.37
N GLY A 404 -10.93 9.96 -16.98
CA GLY A 404 -10.43 9.69 -15.63
C GLY A 404 -10.74 8.27 -15.21
N PRO A 405 -10.09 7.23 -15.78
CA PRO A 405 -10.62 5.88 -15.92
C PRO A 405 -11.35 5.42 -14.66
N ALA A 406 -12.69 5.50 -14.74
CA ALA A 406 -13.57 5.10 -13.63
C ALA A 406 -13.63 3.57 -13.49
N LEU A 407 -13.47 2.88 -14.62
CA LEU A 407 -13.54 1.43 -14.72
C LEU A 407 -12.26 0.87 -15.34
N VAL A 408 -11.96 -0.38 -14.99
CA VAL A 408 -11.00 -1.25 -15.68
C VAL A 408 -11.75 -2.47 -16.25
N LYS A 409 -11.21 -3.04 -17.34
CA LYS A 409 -11.75 -4.29 -17.90
C LYS A 409 -11.30 -5.45 -17.01
N GLY A 410 -12.24 -6.30 -16.62
CA GLY A 410 -11.93 -7.58 -15.98
C GLY A 410 -11.31 -8.59 -16.96
N GLU A 411 -10.90 -9.74 -16.44
CA GLU A 411 -10.29 -10.81 -17.25
C GLU A 411 -11.27 -11.40 -18.27
N ASP A 412 -12.54 -11.50 -17.90
CA ASP A 412 -13.58 -12.03 -18.76
C ASP A 412 -14.27 -10.94 -19.60
N ARG A 413 -14.72 -11.32 -20.79
CA ARG A 413 -15.46 -10.42 -21.69
C ARG A 413 -16.78 -9.93 -21.04
N GLY A 414 -16.97 -8.62 -21.04
CA GLY A 414 -18.18 -7.98 -20.50
C GLY A 414 -18.16 -7.80 -18.99
N ILE A 415 -17.02 -8.01 -18.35
CA ILE A 415 -16.80 -7.73 -16.94
C ILE A 415 -15.96 -6.47 -16.83
N TYR A 416 -16.37 -5.61 -15.91
CA TYR A 416 -15.69 -4.36 -15.57
C TYR A 416 -15.57 -4.26 -14.04
N GLU A 417 -14.61 -3.50 -13.59
CA GLU A 417 -14.43 -3.21 -12.17
C GLU A 417 -14.16 -1.71 -12.00
N PHE A 418 -14.60 -1.14 -10.87
CA PHE A 418 -14.15 0.20 -10.53
C PHE A 418 -12.63 0.20 -10.35
N ALA A 419 -11.95 1.11 -11.04
CA ALA A 419 -10.49 1.28 -10.93
C ALA A 419 -10.06 1.60 -9.49
N ASP A 420 -10.89 2.37 -8.79
CA ASP A 420 -10.71 2.73 -7.39
C ASP A 420 -12.01 2.47 -6.60
N PRO A 421 -12.02 1.55 -5.62
CA PRO A 421 -13.15 1.31 -4.76
C PRO A 421 -13.59 2.52 -3.92
N VAL A 422 -12.64 3.41 -3.58
CA VAL A 422 -12.94 4.65 -2.86
C VAL A 422 -13.75 5.59 -3.77
N PHE A 423 -13.38 5.66 -5.05
CA PHE A 423 -14.14 6.40 -6.04
C PHE A 423 -15.56 5.82 -6.22
N ARG A 424 -15.69 4.48 -6.21
CA ARG A 424 -17.01 3.84 -6.23
C ARG A 424 -17.88 4.27 -5.05
N ALA A 425 -17.34 4.24 -3.84
CA ALA A 425 -18.05 4.68 -2.63
C ALA A 425 -18.43 6.17 -2.72
N TYR A 426 -17.53 7.00 -3.26
CA TYR A 426 -17.82 8.41 -3.52
C TYR A 426 -18.98 8.63 -4.52
N VAL A 427 -18.98 7.87 -5.63
CA VAL A 427 -20.07 7.94 -6.64
C VAL A 427 -21.44 7.62 -6.02
N LYS A 428 -21.50 6.66 -5.10
CA LYS A 428 -22.75 6.34 -4.37
C LYS A 428 -23.27 7.51 -3.55
N LEU A 429 -22.40 8.34 -3.00
CA LEU A 429 -22.80 9.56 -2.28
C LEU A 429 -23.28 10.65 -3.22
N ARG A 430 -22.79 10.65 -4.45
CA ARG A 430 -23.19 11.59 -5.53
C ARG A 430 -24.49 11.19 -6.20
N LYS A 431 -25.40 10.45 -5.52
CA LYS A 431 -26.70 10.10 -6.08
C LYS A 431 -27.38 11.34 -6.66
N LEU A 432 -27.85 11.19 -7.89
CA LEU A 432 -28.74 12.15 -8.52
C LEU A 432 -30.05 12.15 -7.72
N ASP A 433 -30.45 13.29 -7.19
CA ASP A 433 -31.74 13.47 -6.53
C ASP A 433 -32.91 13.33 -7.54
#